data_82ad8d86f5185b05c6c6cd8e1b3c6e38
#
_entry.id   82ad8d86f5185b05c6c6cd8e1b3c6e38
#
_cell.length_a   1.000
_cell.length_b   1.000
_cell.length_c   1.000
_cell.angle_alpha   90.00
_cell.angle_beta   90.00
_cell.angle_gamma   90.00
#
_symmetry.space_group_name_H-M   'P 1'
#
loop_
_entity.id
_entity.type
_entity.pdbx_description
1 polymer ?
#
loop_
_entity_poly.entity_id
_entity_poly.type
_entity_poly.pdbx_seq_one_letter_code
_entity_poly.pdbx_strand_id
1 'polypeptide(L)'
;MSPLSTLHLRPFFQGFAVVSLIALAGCGLSSSREVAKPEAAAVAAPLSELSSQPVQGALVKRMALPAPMTARLMAQDSTAMAYRSEPREQYANLPDNPVHRVAETPVSTFSVDVDTGSYANVRRFLNEGRLPPDGAVRLEEMVNYFPYGYALPTDGSPFGVTTEVAATPWNPDTQLLRIGIKASDRAVAQLAPANLVFLVDVSGSMDRPEGLPLVKSTLKLLVDQLREQDRVSLVVYAGESRVVLKPTSGRDKAKIRNAIDRLTAGGSTAGASGIELAYQMAREGFIDNGINRILLATDGDFNVGVSDFDSLKQMAVDRRKSGVSLTTLGFGVDNYNEHLMEQLADAGDGNYAYIDNLREARKVLVDQLSSTLAIVARDVKLQVEFNPAQVSEYRLLGYENRALKREDFNNDKVDAGEIGAGHTVTALYEIVPKGKKGWIEPLRYAGEPSASGSSAELAMLRVRYKPAAGGESRLIERPISNASGKASDDLRFSAAVAAFAQQLKGDGRYTGSMSLSDTAALARSARGDDPFGLRNEFVQLVEMAQALKH
;
A
#
# COMPACT_ATOMS: atom_id res chain seq x y z
N MET A 1 17.73 65.35 -12.00
CA MET A 1 16.91 66.34 -11.28
C MET A 1 16.14 65.56 -10.23
N SER A 2 16.69 65.45 -9.03
CA SER A 2 15.94 65.17 -7.80
C SER A 2 15.42 66.50 -7.29
N PRO A 3 14.41 66.55 -6.37
CA PRO A 3 14.69 66.28 -4.97
C PRO A 3 13.55 65.67 -4.10
N LEU A 4 13.98 65.02 -3.00
CA LEU A 4 13.68 65.27 -1.56
C LEU A 4 12.26 64.85 -1.06
N SER A 5 12.20 63.82 -0.25
CA SER A 5 12.23 63.71 1.24
C SER A 5 10.98 64.23 1.96
N THR A 6 10.35 63.36 2.74
CA THR A 6 9.94 63.72 4.12
C THR A 6 9.71 62.47 4.99
N LEU A 7 10.35 62.53 6.12
CA LEU A 7 10.30 61.76 7.37
C LEU A 7 8.99 62.11 8.14
N HIS A 8 8.35 61.17 8.81
CA HIS A 8 7.62 61.39 10.09
C HIS A 8 7.45 60.04 10.81
N LEU A 9 8.21 59.87 11.83
CA LEU A 9 7.97 59.84 13.30
C LEU A 9 6.83 58.91 13.78
N ARG A 10 7.34 57.98 14.66
CA ARG A 10 6.56 57.16 15.61
C ARG A 10 5.91 58.04 16.69
N PRO A 11 4.88 57.47 17.41
CA PRO A 11 5.14 57.31 18.82
C PRO A 11 4.78 55.90 19.40
N PHE A 12 5.56 55.60 20.41
CA PHE A 12 5.41 54.67 21.53
C PHE A 12 4.03 54.77 22.21
N PHE A 13 3.46 53.61 22.61
CA PHE A 13 2.69 53.56 23.84
C PHE A 13 2.99 52.27 24.60
N GLN A 14 3.36 52.45 25.86
CA GLN A 14 3.62 51.46 26.90
C GLN A 14 2.34 51.06 27.59
N GLY A 15 2.32 49.81 28.06
CA GLY A 15 1.86 49.49 29.42
C GLY A 15 0.45 48.96 29.56
N PHE A 16 0.26 47.75 30.04
CA PHE A 16 -0.09 47.46 31.43
C PHE A 16 -0.24 45.95 31.63
N ALA A 17 0.52 45.44 32.56
CA ALA A 17 0.35 44.12 33.15
C ALA A 17 -0.77 44.19 34.20
N VAL A 18 -1.64 43.17 34.20
CA VAL A 18 -2.48 42.86 35.37
C VAL A 18 -2.29 41.39 35.73
N VAL A 19 -1.61 41.21 36.83
CA VAL A 19 -1.55 39.97 37.62
C VAL A 19 -2.81 39.93 38.46
N SER A 20 -3.54 38.80 38.45
CA SER A 20 -4.51 38.50 39.46
C SER A 20 -4.28 37.06 39.98
N LEU A 21 -3.63 36.98 41.09
CA LEU A 21 -3.66 35.85 42.02
C LEU A 21 -5.03 35.80 42.67
N ILE A 22 -5.67 34.64 42.66
CA ILE A 22 -6.67 34.27 43.69
C ILE A 22 -6.32 32.88 44.21
N ALA A 23 -5.78 32.85 45.40
CA ALA A 23 -5.72 31.68 46.26
C ALA A 23 -6.96 31.63 47.11
N LEU A 24 -7.61 30.48 47.23
CA LEU A 24 -8.49 30.18 48.37
C LEU A 24 -8.40 28.68 48.70
N ALA A 25 -8.02 28.47 49.91
CA ALA A 25 -7.93 27.20 50.60
C ALA A 25 -9.32 26.68 51.02
N GLY A 26 -9.41 25.37 51.23
CA GLY A 26 -10.56 24.75 51.88
C GLY A 26 -10.38 23.24 52.00
N CYS A 27 -9.87 22.83 53.16
CA CYS A 27 -10.10 21.61 53.96
C CYS A 27 -11.11 20.60 53.35
N GLY A 28 -10.85 19.31 53.26
CA GLY A 28 -10.30 18.36 54.21
C GLY A 28 -11.31 17.25 54.37
N LEU A 29 -10.91 16.03 54.18
CA LEU A 29 -11.32 14.89 55.03
C LEU A 29 -10.70 13.60 54.42
N SER A 30 -9.79 13.06 55.16
CA SER A 30 -9.20 11.74 55.05
C SER A 30 -10.24 10.64 55.35
N SER A 31 -10.24 9.59 54.52
CA SER A 31 -10.58 8.26 55.03
C SER A 31 -9.67 7.24 54.36
N SER A 32 -8.69 6.86 55.11
CA SER A 32 -7.89 5.66 54.94
C SER A 32 -8.76 4.43 54.87
N ARG A 33 -8.65 3.64 53.86
CA ARG A 33 -9.09 2.26 53.87
C ARG A 33 -7.91 1.38 53.46
N GLU A 34 -7.35 0.83 54.53
CA GLU A 34 -6.38 -0.25 54.59
C GLU A 34 -6.91 -1.45 53.81
N VAL A 35 -6.17 -1.95 52.83
CA VAL A 35 -6.44 -3.22 52.18
C VAL A 35 -5.42 -4.21 52.67
N ALA A 36 -5.90 -5.16 53.45
CA ALA A 36 -5.18 -6.27 54.03
C ALA A 36 -4.63 -7.22 52.93
N LYS A 37 -3.40 -7.61 53.12
CA LYS A 37 -2.70 -8.71 52.47
C LYS A 37 -3.29 -10.05 52.94
N PRO A 38 -3.56 -11.02 52.11
CA PRO A 38 -3.71 -12.38 52.58
C PRO A 38 -2.37 -13.10 52.61
N GLU A 39 -2.11 -13.61 53.75
CA GLU A 39 -1.03 -14.45 54.21
C GLU A 39 -1.10 -15.82 53.57
N ALA A 40 0.05 -16.37 53.21
CA ALA A 40 0.21 -17.73 52.71
C ALA A 40 0.02 -18.75 53.85
N ALA A 41 -0.90 -19.66 53.67
CA ALA A 41 -1.00 -20.85 54.51
C ALA A 41 -0.54 -22.07 53.71
N ALA A 42 0.60 -22.58 54.09
CA ALA A 42 1.09 -23.91 53.75
C ALA A 42 0.31 -24.96 54.56
N VAL A 43 -0.22 -25.96 53.87
CA VAL A 43 -0.66 -27.20 54.53
C VAL A 43 0.05 -28.36 53.88
N ALA A 44 0.80 -29.03 54.72
CA ALA A 44 1.59 -30.22 54.41
C ALA A 44 0.73 -31.48 54.25
N ALA A 45 1.28 -32.44 53.57
CA ALA A 45 0.80 -33.78 53.35
C ALA A 45 0.60 -34.62 54.63
N PRO A 46 -0.02 -35.81 54.52
CA PRO A 46 0.80 -36.96 54.85
C PRO A 46 0.76 -38.12 53.84
N LEU A 47 1.89 -38.76 53.78
CA LEU A 47 2.16 -40.10 53.26
C LEU A 47 1.46 -41.17 54.09
N SER A 48 0.89 -42.19 53.45
CA SER A 48 0.68 -43.52 54.04
C SER A 48 0.85 -44.54 52.91
N GLU A 49 1.95 -45.16 52.88
CA GLU A 49 2.32 -46.50 53.35
C GLU A 49 1.68 -47.66 52.58
N LEU A 50 2.60 -48.34 51.94
CA LEU A 50 2.66 -49.70 51.46
C LEU A 50 1.68 -50.71 52.08
N SER A 51 1.15 -51.57 51.25
CA SER A 51 0.88 -52.97 51.61
C SER A 51 1.26 -53.90 50.46
N SER A 52 2.29 -54.69 50.74
CA SER A 52 2.74 -55.86 50.00
C SER A 52 1.97 -57.09 50.47
N GLN A 53 1.56 -57.98 49.53
CA GLN A 53 1.56 -59.45 49.77
C GLN A 53 1.14 -60.20 48.49
N PRO A 54 1.30 -61.56 48.40
CA PRO A 54 2.34 -62.15 47.60
C PRO A 54 1.83 -63.10 46.46
N VAL A 55 2.80 -63.51 45.68
CA VAL A 55 2.73 -64.46 44.55
C VAL A 55 2.36 -65.86 45.05
N GLN A 56 1.47 -66.54 44.32
CA GLN A 56 1.45 -68.00 44.23
C GLN A 56 1.33 -68.46 42.78
N GLY A 57 2.23 -69.28 42.40
CA GLY A 57 2.40 -69.81 41.06
C GLY A 57 1.47 -70.93 40.70
N ALA A 58 1.34 -71.13 39.40
CA ALA A 58 0.92 -72.42 38.84
C ALA A 58 1.29 -72.58 37.36
N LEU A 59 2.04 -73.60 37.10
CA LEU A 59 2.09 -74.51 35.95
C LEU A 59 2.37 -73.94 34.52
N VAL A 60 3.59 -74.27 34.13
CA VAL A 60 4.06 -74.43 32.78
C VAL A 60 3.27 -75.52 32.02
N LYS A 61 2.61 -75.16 30.95
CA LYS A 61 2.20 -76.13 29.94
C LYS A 61 2.86 -75.78 28.60
N ARG A 62 3.85 -76.61 28.22
CA ARG A 62 4.46 -76.60 26.89
C ARG A 62 3.39 -76.89 25.85
N MET A 63 3.25 -76.02 24.87
CA MET A 63 2.58 -76.34 23.61
C MET A 63 3.38 -75.79 22.44
N ALA A 64 3.38 -76.60 21.39
CA ALA A 64 4.15 -76.61 20.18
C ALA A 64 4.20 -75.30 19.39
N LEU A 65 5.36 -75.10 18.72
CA LEU A 65 5.58 -74.09 17.68
C LEU A 65 4.69 -74.36 16.46
N PRO A 66 3.96 -73.35 15.95
CA PRO A 66 3.46 -73.39 14.59
C PRO A 66 4.46 -72.72 13.64
N ALA A 67 4.45 -73.21 12.40
CA ALA A 67 5.27 -72.85 11.27
C ALA A 67 5.30 -71.34 10.89
N PRO A 68 6.28 -70.86 10.08
CA PRO A 68 6.43 -69.47 9.74
C PRO A 68 5.27 -68.98 8.87
N MET A 69 4.46 -68.06 9.38
CA MET A 69 3.55 -67.27 8.60
C MET A 69 4.32 -66.24 7.78
N THR A 70 4.22 -66.37 6.47
CA THR A 70 4.61 -65.39 5.50
C THR A 70 4.15 -64.01 5.93
N ALA A 71 5.11 -63.08 6.11
CA ALA A 71 4.83 -61.68 6.35
C ALA A 71 4.05 -61.10 5.17
N ARG A 72 2.78 -60.92 5.35
CA ARG A 72 1.95 -60.10 4.50
C ARG A 72 2.33 -58.67 4.82
N LEU A 73 3.16 -58.05 3.97
CA LEU A 73 3.35 -56.61 3.94
C LEU A 73 1.98 -55.96 3.78
N MET A 74 1.41 -55.50 4.87
CA MET A 74 0.41 -54.45 4.81
C MET A 74 1.11 -53.20 4.34
N ALA A 75 0.91 -52.85 3.07
CA ALA A 75 1.13 -51.52 2.63
C ALA A 75 0.20 -50.61 3.49
N GLN A 76 0.74 -49.98 4.51
CA GLN A 76 0.12 -48.79 5.08
C GLN A 76 0.12 -47.77 3.95
N ASP A 77 -1.04 -47.59 3.33
CA ASP A 77 -1.37 -46.40 2.58
C ASP A 77 -1.23 -45.23 3.58
N SER A 78 -0.02 -44.69 3.68
CA SER A 78 0.19 -43.38 4.21
C SER A 78 -0.30 -42.41 3.16
N THR A 79 -1.63 -42.25 3.05
CA THR A 79 -2.19 -40.99 2.64
C THR A 79 -1.73 -39.99 3.68
N ALA A 80 -0.52 -39.45 3.48
CA ALA A 80 -0.16 -38.17 4.03
C ALA A 80 -1.24 -37.22 3.49
N MET A 81 -2.30 -36.99 4.27
CA MET A 81 -3.09 -35.77 4.12
C MET A 81 -2.06 -34.67 4.23
N ALA A 82 -1.64 -34.16 3.07
CA ALA A 82 -1.03 -32.87 3.00
C ALA A 82 -2.04 -31.94 3.69
N TYR A 83 -1.77 -31.56 4.90
CA TYR A 83 -2.48 -30.51 5.60
C TYR A 83 -2.22 -29.27 4.76
N ARG A 84 -3.03 -29.04 3.75
CA ARG A 84 -3.10 -27.72 3.10
C ARG A 84 -3.61 -26.81 4.20
N SER A 85 -2.71 -26.10 4.84
CA SER A 85 -3.10 -24.95 5.63
C SER A 85 -3.96 -24.06 4.75
N GLU A 86 -5.19 -23.80 5.15
CA GLU A 86 -6.00 -22.84 4.43
C GLU A 86 -5.25 -21.52 4.36
N PRO A 87 -5.21 -20.87 3.19
CA PRO A 87 -4.52 -19.59 3.04
C PRO A 87 -5.08 -18.62 4.09
N ARG A 88 -4.22 -18.08 4.94
CA ARG A 88 -4.58 -17.09 5.98
C ARG A 88 -4.37 -15.66 5.49
N GLU A 89 -4.23 -15.49 4.18
CA GLU A 89 -4.02 -14.18 3.58
C GLU A 89 -5.21 -13.26 3.86
N GLN A 90 -4.91 -12.00 4.20
CA GLN A 90 -5.91 -11.01 4.56
C GLN A 90 -5.91 -9.86 3.57
N TYR A 91 -7.04 -9.66 2.92
CA TYR A 91 -7.30 -8.58 1.97
C TYR A 91 -8.53 -7.80 2.41
N ALA A 92 -8.49 -6.46 2.27
CA ALA A 92 -9.66 -5.64 2.56
C ALA A 92 -10.71 -5.80 1.46
N ASN A 93 -11.89 -6.31 1.82
CA ASN A 93 -13.01 -6.37 0.88
C ASN A 93 -13.75 -5.02 0.88
N LEU A 94 -13.48 -4.20 -0.12
CA LEU A 94 -14.09 -2.88 -0.29
C LEU A 94 -15.19 -2.95 -1.36
N PRO A 95 -16.38 -2.39 -1.07
CA PRO A 95 -17.42 -2.28 -2.09
C PRO A 95 -16.98 -1.32 -3.21
N ASP A 96 -17.38 -1.62 -4.44
CA ASP A 96 -17.12 -0.73 -5.57
C ASP A 96 -17.72 0.65 -5.36
N ASN A 97 -17.07 1.67 -5.92
CA ASN A 97 -17.60 3.03 -5.91
C ASN A 97 -19.00 3.08 -6.53
N PRO A 98 -19.94 3.77 -5.88
CA PRO A 98 -21.29 3.94 -6.41
C PRO A 98 -21.31 4.82 -7.67
N VAL A 99 -22.36 4.65 -8.47
CA VAL A 99 -22.69 5.61 -9.53
C VAL A 99 -23.30 6.84 -8.89
N HIS A 100 -22.87 8.02 -9.32
CA HIS A 100 -23.37 9.30 -8.87
C HIS A 100 -24.10 10.05 -10.00
N ARG A 101 -25.25 10.65 -9.69
CA ARG A 101 -25.89 11.63 -10.56
C ARG A 101 -25.23 13.00 -10.37
N VAL A 102 -24.75 13.60 -11.46
CA VAL A 102 -24.08 14.91 -11.41
C VAL A 102 -24.99 15.99 -10.84
N ALA A 103 -26.31 15.92 -11.11
CA ALA A 103 -27.29 16.84 -10.57
C ALA A 103 -27.37 16.84 -9.03
N GLU A 104 -27.02 15.72 -8.38
CA GLU A 104 -27.09 15.54 -6.92
C GLU A 104 -25.71 15.65 -6.28
N THR A 105 -24.71 15.07 -6.93
CA THR A 105 -23.33 14.99 -6.43
C THR A 105 -22.37 15.29 -7.59
N PRO A 106 -22.15 16.57 -7.94
CA PRO A 106 -21.30 16.91 -9.09
C PRO A 106 -19.80 16.72 -8.85
N VAL A 107 -19.37 16.50 -7.62
CA VAL A 107 -17.98 16.54 -7.21
C VAL A 107 -17.53 15.18 -6.69
N SER A 108 -16.45 14.66 -7.26
CA SER A 108 -15.70 13.50 -6.77
C SER A 108 -14.38 13.97 -6.16
N THR A 109 -14.05 13.50 -4.97
CA THR A 109 -12.80 13.85 -4.26
C THR A 109 -12.13 12.59 -3.75
N PHE A 110 -10.82 12.46 -3.97
CA PHE A 110 -10.03 11.33 -3.50
C PHE A 110 -8.56 11.72 -3.31
N SER A 111 -7.83 10.97 -2.48
CA SER A 111 -6.37 11.07 -2.40
C SER A 111 -5.71 10.24 -3.49
N VAL A 112 -4.51 10.63 -3.90
CA VAL A 112 -3.72 9.80 -4.82
C VAL A 112 -3.32 8.50 -4.13
N ASP A 113 -3.09 7.49 -4.96
CA ASP A 113 -2.46 6.24 -4.57
C ASP A 113 -1.42 5.88 -5.64
N VAL A 114 -0.26 5.44 -5.21
CA VAL A 114 0.85 5.04 -6.07
C VAL A 114 1.25 3.58 -5.84
N ASP A 115 0.55 2.88 -4.97
CA ASP A 115 0.80 1.48 -4.67
C ASP A 115 0.46 0.59 -5.87
N THR A 116 1.15 -0.52 -5.99
CA THR A 116 1.03 -1.44 -7.12
C THR A 116 1.01 -2.91 -6.70
N GLY A 117 0.88 -3.17 -5.41
CA GLY A 117 0.97 -4.51 -4.82
C GLY A 117 -0.10 -5.47 -5.34
N SER A 118 -1.31 -4.98 -5.59
CA SER A 118 -2.42 -5.79 -6.10
C SER A 118 -2.10 -6.47 -7.43
N TYR A 119 -1.42 -5.78 -8.38
CA TYR A 119 -1.04 -6.40 -9.64
C TYR A 119 -0.09 -7.59 -9.44
N ALA A 120 0.93 -7.43 -8.60
CA ALA A 120 1.88 -8.49 -8.29
C ALA A 120 1.20 -9.67 -7.56
N ASN A 121 0.24 -9.39 -6.68
CA ASN A 121 -0.59 -10.42 -6.04
C ASN A 121 -1.47 -11.18 -7.06
N VAL A 122 -2.19 -10.47 -7.92
CA VAL A 122 -3.00 -11.08 -8.99
C VAL A 122 -2.13 -11.95 -9.88
N ARG A 123 -0.95 -11.47 -10.29
CA ARG A 123 0.03 -12.23 -11.07
C ARG A 123 0.45 -13.51 -10.37
N ARG A 124 0.75 -13.46 -9.08
CA ARG A 124 1.10 -14.62 -8.27
C ARG A 124 -0.02 -15.65 -8.26
N PHE A 125 -1.25 -15.27 -7.92
CA PHE A 125 -2.40 -16.19 -7.90
C PHE A 125 -2.59 -16.89 -9.24
N LEU A 126 -2.55 -16.15 -10.34
CA LEU A 126 -2.73 -16.71 -11.67
C LEU A 126 -1.59 -17.67 -12.05
N ASN A 127 -0.33 -17.33 -11.72
CA ASN A 127 0.82 -18.21 -11.93
C ASN A 127 0.76 -19.49 -11.09
N GLU A 128 0.08 -19.47 -9.95
CA GLU A 128 -0.21 -20.63 -9.11
C GLU A 128 -1.42 -21.45 -9.62
N GLY A 129 -2.03 -21.05 -10.73
CA GLY A 129 -3.22 -21.72 -11.29
C GLY A 129 -4.50 -21.47 -10.49
N ARG A 130 -4.59 -20.33 -9.78
CA ARG A 130 -5.74 -19.94 -8.97
C ARG A 130 -6.23 -18.55 -9.35
N LEU A 131 -7.54 -18.31 -9.27
CA LEU A 131 -8.07 -16.95 -9.35
C LEU A 131 -7.82 -16.21 -8.03
N PRO A 132 -7.49 -14.90 -8.07
CA PRO A 132 -7.36 -14.11 -6.87
C PRO A 132 -8.71 -13.95 -6.16
N PRO A 133 -8.74 -13.83 -4.82
CA PRO A 133 -9.94 -13.40 -4.12
C PRO A 133 -10.27 -11.94 -4.45
N ASP A 134 -11.56 -11.58 -4.41
CA ASP A 134 -12.05 -10.24 -4.79
C ASP A 134 -11.28 -9.09 -4.09
N GLY A 135 -11.02 -9.23 -2.79
CA GLY A 135 -10.30 -8.23 -2.01
C GLY A 135 -8.84 -8.02 -2.41
N ALA A 136 -8.20 -8.99 -3.11
CA ALA A 136 -6.84 -8.83 -3.63
C ALA A 136 -6.78 -8.02 -4.93
N VAL A 137 -7.94 -7.69 -5.53
CA VAL A 137 -8.02 -6.99 -6.81
C VAL A 137 -8.36 -5.52 -6.56
N ARG A 138 -7.33 -4.67 -6.58
CA ARG A 138 -7.45 -3.21 -6.46
C ARG A 138 -7.28 -2.60 -7.84
N LEU A 139 -8.37 -2.06 -8.39
CA LEU A 139 -8.39 -1.60 -9.79
C LEU A 139 -7.38 -0.49 -10.03
N GLU A 140 -7.30 0.49 -9.13
CA GLU A 140 -6.35 1.60 -9.19
C GLU A 140 -4.90 1.12 -9.22
N GLU A 141 -4.53 0.17 -8.36
CA GLU A 141 -3.18 -0.39 -8.28
C GLU A 141 -2.82 -1.18 -9.54
N MET A 142 -3.79 -1.92 -10.08
CA MET A 142 -3.59 -2.64 -11.34
C MET A 142 -3.37 -1.67 -12.51
N VAL A 143 -4.14 -0.58 -12.59
CA VAL A 143 -3.97 0.44 -13.64
C VAL A 143 -2.64 1.16 -13.46
N ASN A 144 -2.30 1.57 -12.23
CA ASN A 144 -1.08 2.32 -11.92
C ASN A 144 0.21 1.47 -11.97
N TYR A 145 0.09 0.15 -12.11
CA TYR A 145 1.25 -0.73 -12.28
C TYR A 145 2.05 -0.44 -13.57
N PHE A 146 1.40 0.08 -14.61
CA PHE A 146 1.97 0.28 -15.94
C PHE A 146 2.49 1.69 -16.13
N PRO A 147 3.66 1.85 -16.79
CA PRO A 147 4.09 3.16 -17.25
C PRO A 147 3.22 3.63 -18.41
N TYR A 148 2.71 4.86 -18.34
CA TYR A 148 2.02 5.54 -19.41
C TYR A 148 2.84 6.74 -19.90
N GLY A 149 2.72 7.07 -21.17
CA GLY A 149 3.49 8.14 -21.84
C GLY A 149 2.99 9.55 -21.52
N TYR A 150 2.76 9.87 -20.23
CA TYR A 150 2.32 11.20 -19.83
C TYR A 150 3.43 12.24 -19.97
N ALA A 151 3.04 13.46 -20.39
CA ALA A 151 3.95 14.58 -20.50
C ALA A 151 4.49 15.04 -19.15
N LEU A 152 5.78 15.34 -19.09
CA LEU A 152 6.39 16.01 -17.94
C LEU A 152 5.85 17.44 -17.79
N PRO A 153 5.86 18.02 -16.58
CA PRO A 153 5.49 19.42 -16.38
C PRO A 153 6.46 20.35 -17.11
N THR A 154 5.91 21.38 -17.76
CA THR A 154 6.71 22.38 -18.52
C THR A 154 6.66 23.77 -17.92
N ASP A 155 5.80 24.00 -16.92
CA ASP A 155 5.49 25.30 -16.29
C ASP A 155 6.13 25.47 -14.90
N GLY A 156 7.06 24.60 -14.52
CA GLY A 156 7.70 24.61 -13.20
C GLY A 156 6.81 24.04 -12.08
N SER A 157 5.61 23.56 -12.41
CA SER A 157 4.77 22.81 -11.45
C SER A 157 5.39 21.44 -11.16
N PRO A 158 5.06 20.80 -10.03
CA PRO A 158 5.57 19.45 -9.74
C PRO A 158 4.92 18.38 -10.62
N PHE A 159 3.81 18.69 -11.32
CA PHE A 159 3.02 17.73 -12.08
C PHE A 159 2.69 18.20 -13.49
N GLY A 160 2.91 17.32 -14.49
CA GLY A 160 2.21 17.36 -15.76
C GLY A 160 0.85 16.68 -15.63
N VAL A 161 -0.19 17.27 -16.22
CA VAL A 161 -1.55 16.73 -16.24
C VAL A 161 -1.94 16.42 -17.69
N THR A 162 -2.39 15.20 -17.93
CA THR A 162 -2.90 14.73 -19.23
C THR A 162 -4.33 14.22 -19.04
N THR A 163 -5.26 14.68 -19.86
CA THR A 163 -6.65 14.19 -19.83
C THR A 163 -7.06 13.69 -21.21
N GLU A 164 -7.85 12.63 -21.24
CA GLU A 164 -8.34 12.05 -22.50
C GLU A 164 -9.74 11.46 -22.28
N VAL A 165 -10.62 11.65 -23.27
CA VAL A 165 -12.00 11.12 -23.25
C VAL A 165 -12.24 10.30 -24.50
N ALA A 166 -12.76 9.09 -24.36
CA ALA A 166 -13.14 8.23 -25.47
C ALA A 166 -14.30 7.29 -25.08
N ALA A 167 -14.92 6.64 -26.08
CA ALA A 167 -15.97 5.67 -25.84
C ALA A 167 -15.48 4.52 -24.95
N THR A 168 -16.32 4.09 -24.01
CA THR A 168 -16.06 2.93 -23.16
C THR A 168 -16.12 1.65 -23.97
N PRO A 169 -15.12 0.75 -23.87
CA PRO A 169 -15.10 -0.48 -24.68
C PRO A 169 -16.24 -1.46 -24.37
N TRP A 170 -16.77 -1.45 -23.15
CA TRP A 170 -17.79 -2.39 -22.66
C TRP A 170 -19.20 -1.82 -22.59
N ASN A 171 -19.38 -0.51 -22.81
CA ASN A 171 -20.67 0.13 -22.76
C ASN A 171 -20.77 1.27 -23.78
N PRO A 172 -21.59 1.15 -24.85
CA PRO A 172 -21.69 2.16 -25.91
C PRO A 172 -22.39 3.46 -25.48
N ASP A 173 -23.07 3.45 -24.34
CA ASP A 173 -23.75 4.63 -23.82
C ASP A 173 -22.87 5.46 -22.88
N THR A 174 -21.66 4.99 -22.58
CA THR A 174 -20.72 5.65 -21.66
C THR A 174 -19.42 6.04 -22.35
N GLN A 175 -18.66 6.91 -21.69
CA GLN A 175 -17.30 7.29 -22.06
C GLN A 175 -16.36 7.08 -20.89
N LEU A 176 -15.09 6.80 -21.17
CA LEU A 176 -14.01 6.82 -20.20
C LEU A 176 -13.32 8.19 -20.25
N LEU A 177 -13.24 8.83 -19.09
CA LEU A 177 -12.34 9.94 -18.84
C LEU A 177 -11.10 9.40 -18.12
N ARG A 178 -9.94 9.53 -18.73
CA ARG A 178 -8.63 9.25 -18.12
C ARG A 178 -7.99 10.56 -17.66
N ILE A 179 -7.56 10.60 -16.42
CA ILE A 179 -6.74 11.66 -15.83
C ILE A 179 -5.39 11.06 -15.49
N GLY A 180 -4.34 11.50 -16.17
CA GLY A 180 -2.96 11.11 -15.94
C GLY A 180 -2.18 12.25 -15.32
N ILE A 181 -1.47 11.98 -14.24
CA ILE A 181 -0.55 12.89 -13.57
C ILE A 181 0.85 12.33 -13.71
N LYS A 182 1.81 13.15 -14.13
CA LYS A 182 3.23 12.82 -14.20
C LYS A 182 4.02 13.75 -13.31
N ALA A 183 4.67 13.21 -12.28
CA ALA A 183 5.56 13.99 -11.45
C ALA A 183 6.83 14.38 -12.21
N SER A 184 7.40 15.53 -11.85
CA SER A 184 8.72 15.95 -12.33
C SER A 184 9.75 14.87 -12.03
N ASP A 185 10.60 14.57 -13.01
CA ASP A 185 11.60 13.50 -12.89
C ASP A 185 12.92 14.03 -12.30
N ARG A 186 13.66 13.15 -11.63
CA ARG A 186 15.02 13.41 -11.14
C ARG A 186 15.87 12.17 -11.33
N ALA A 187 17.01 12.33 -11.98
CA ALA A 187 17.97 11.24 -12.06
C ALA A 187 18.46 10.82 -10.67
N VAL A 188 18.65 9.53 -10.45
CA VAL A 188 19.13 8.97 -9.14
C VAL A 188 20.40 9.68 -8.67
N ALA A 189 21.30 10.05 -9.59
CA ALA A 189 22.53 10.78 -9.26
C ALA A 189 22.28 12.17 -8.64
N GLN A 190 21.13 12.79 -8.88
CA GLN A 190 20.74 14.12 -8.39
C GLN A 190 19.95 14.05 -7.07
N LEU A 191 19.62 12.86 -6.60
CA LEU A 191 18.94 12.69 -5.32
C LEU A 191 19.84 13.13 -4.16
N ALA A 192 19.22 13.65 -3.11
CA ALA A 192 19.91 13.87 -1.84
C ALA A 192 20.55 12.56 -1.34
N PRO A 193 21.60 12.64 -0.49
CA PRO A 193 22.14 11.44 0.14
C PRO A 193 21.05 10.68 0.91
N ALA A 194 21.10 9.35 0.85
CA ALA A 194 20.09 8.49 1.48
C ALA A 194 20.68 7.74 2.69
N ASN A 195 19.92 7.73 3.79
CA ASN A 195 20.12 6.85 4.93
C ASN A 195 18.99 5.81 4.92
N LEU A 196 19.32 4.59 4.55
CA LEU A 196 18.37 3.49 4.39
C LEU A 196 18.55 2.49 5.54
N VAL A 197 17.47 2.15 6.21
CA VAL A 197 17.47 1.07 7.20
C VAL A 197 16.70 -0.11 6.63
N PHE A 198 17.39 -1.20 6.37
CA PHE A 198 16.76 -2.46 6.03
C PHE A 198 16.27 -3.13 7.31
N LEU A 199 14.96 -3.22 7.47
CA LEU A 199 14.31 -3.95 8.55
C LEU A 199 13.76 -5.25 7.97
N VAL A 200 14.35 -6.37 8.33
CA VAL A 200 14.07 -7.66 7.68
C VAL A 200 13.46 -8.63 8.68
N ASP A 201 12.31 -9.16 8.32
CA ASP A 201 11.72 -10.31 8.95
C ASP A 201 12.59 -11.55 8.67
N VAL A 202 13.02 -12.21 9.72
CA VAL A 202 13.74 -13.48 9.63
C VAL A 202 13.05 -14.59 10.43
N SER A 203 11.73 -14.46 10.64
CA SER A 203 10.89 -15.48 11.29
C SER A 203 10.87 -16.79 10.51
N GLY A 204 10.34 -17.85 11.13
CA GLY A 204 10.27 -19.17 10.51
C GLY A 204 9.41 -19.22 9.24
N SER A 205 8.38 -18.39 9.11
CA SER A 205 7.54 -18.29 7.91
C SER A 205 8.32 -17.79 6.68
N MET A 206 9.39 -17.02 6.89
CA MET A 206 10.27 -16.53 5.82
C MET A 206 11.24 -17.58 5.27
N ASP A 207 11.29 -18.80 5.82
CA ASP A 207 12.16 -19.90 5.35
C ASP A 207 11.54 -20.62 4.15
N ARG A 208 11.36 -19.90 3.06
CA ARG A 208 10.86 -20.38 1.78
C ARG A 208 11.45 -19.55 0.63
N PRO A 209 11.47 -20.05 -0.62
CA PRO A 209 12.07 -19.33 -1.76
C PRO A 209 11.54 -17.91 -1.96
N GLU A 210 10.22 -17.70 -1.77
CA GLU A 210 9.53 -16.43 -1.91
C GLU A 210 9.71 -15.51 -0.69
N GLY A 211 10.30 -16.00 0.40
CA GLY A 211 10.59 -15.27 1.63
C GLY A 211 12.03 -14.74 1.66
N LEU A 212 12.81 -15.11 2.70
CA LEU A 212 14.15 -14.58 2.95
C LEU A 212 15.14 -14.71 1.78
N PRO A 213 15.18 -15.80 0.98
CA PRO A 213 16.04 -15.86 -0.20
C PRO A 213 15.74 -14.78 -1.23
N LEU A 214 14.46 -14.49 -1.49
CA LEU A 214 14.03 -13.41 -2.39
C LEU A 214 14.35 -12.04 -1.78
N VAL A 215 14.10 -11.82 -0.48
CA VAL A 215 14.48 -10.59 0.25
C VAL A 215 15.97 -10.31 0.10
N LYS A 216 16.85 -11.30 0.34
CA LYS A 216 18.30 -11.14 0.17
C LYS A 216 18.67 -10.71 -1.25
N SER A 217 18.07 -11.33 -2.25
CA SER A 217 18.31 -11.00 -3.65
C SER A 217 17.83 -9.59 -3.98
N THR A 218 16.66 -9.22 -3.48
CA THR A 218 16.05 -7.89 -3.62
C THR A 218 16.91 -6.78 -3.01
N LEU A 219 17.36 -6.97 -1.77
CA LEU A 219 18.22 -5.99 -1.09
C LEU A 219 19.56 -5.82 -1.79
N LYS A 220 20.13 -6.91 -2.35
CA LYS A 220 21.38 -6.81 -3.12
C LYS A 220 21.23 -5.99 -4.40
N LEU A 221 20.07 -6.03 -5.09
CA LEU A 221 19.81 -5.16 -6.23
C LEU A 221 19.85 -3.68 -5.81
N LEU A 222 19.26 -3.34 -4.67
CA LEU A 222 19.31 -1.98 -4.14
C LEU A 222 20.74 -1.58 -3.73
N VAL A 223 21.52 -2.48 -3.11
CA VAL A 223 22.92 -2.23 -2.72
C VAL A 223 23.77 -1.86 -3.94
N ASP A 224 23.47 -2.40 -5.13
CA ASP A 224 24.19 -2.06 -6.36
C ASP A 224 23.96 -0.61 -6.80
N GLN A 225 22.81 -0.01 -6.44
CA GLN A 225 22.47 1.37 -6.76
C GLN A 225 23.03 2.39 -5.76
N LEU A 226 23.55 1.96 -4.60
CA LEU A 226 24.06 2.86 -3.55
C LEU A 226 25.26 3.66 -4.04
N ARG A 227 25.26 4.94 -3.69
CA ARG A 227 26.34 5.88 -3.90
C ARG A 227 27.22 5.96 -2.64
N GLU A 228 28.42 6.47 -2.76
CA GLU A 228 29.37 6.60 -1.62
C GLU A 228 28.79 7.41 -0.45
N GLN A 229 27.99 8.45 -0.74
CA GLN A 229 27.34 9.31 0.24
C GLN A 229 26.12 8.68 0.93
N ASP A 230 25.57 7.61 0.38
CA ASP A 230 24.44 6.90 0.97
C ASP A 230 24.91 6.04 2.16
N ARG A 231 24.01 5.75 3.09
CA ARG A 231 24.27 4.88 4.25
C ARG A 231 23.24 3.78 4.33
N VAL A 232 23.67 2.61 4.80
CA VAL A 232 22.78 1.47 5.04
C VAL A 232 22.99 0.93 6.44
N SER A 233 21.89 0.68 7.14
CA SER A 233 21.84 -0.13 8.35
C SER A 233 21.01 -1.38 8.07
N LEU A 234 21.27 -2.47 8.79
CA LEU A 234 20.50 -3.71 8.70
C LEU A 234 20.05 -4.14 10.10
N VAL A 235 18.76 -4.20 10.28
CA VAL A 235 18.06 -4.67 11.48
C VAL A 235 17.26 -5.90 11.10
N VAL A 236 17.26 -6.90 11.96
CA VAL A 236 16.41 -8.08 11.80
C VAL A 236 15.51 -8.25 13.01
N TYR A 237 14.37 -8.84 12.79
CA TYR A 237 13.48 -9.27 13.86
C TYR A 237 12.93 -10.68 13.59
N ALA A 238 12.74 -11.39 14.66
CA ALA A 238 12.06 -12.67 14.77
C ALA A 238 11.57 -12.81 16.23
N GLY A 239 12.00 -13.81 17.01
CA GLY A 239 11.75 -13.87 18.46
C GLY A 239 12.41 -12.73 19.24
N GLU A 240 13.53 -12.20 18.71
CA GLU A 240 14.26 -11.04 19.22
C GLU A 240 14.64 -10.11 18.07
N SER A 241 14.82 -8.81 18.38
CA SER A 241 15.28 -7.83 17.42
C SER A 241 16.75 -7.48 17.65
N ARG A 242 17.53 -7.38 16.58
CA ARG A 242 18.96 -7.07 16.67
C ARG A 242 19.50 -6.28 15.48
N VAL A 243 20.50 -5.46 15.74
CA VAL A 243 21.28 -4.77 14.70
C VAL A 243 22.32 -5.72 14.13
N VAL A 244 22.20 -6.02 12.83
CA VAL A 244 23.18 -6.85 12.08
C VAL A 244 24.28 -5.97 11.50
N LEU A 245 23.90 -4.76 11.03
CA LEU A 245 24.84 -3.80 10.47
C LEU A 245 24.45 -2.39 10.93
N LYS A 246 25.37 -1.70 11.59
CA LYS A 246 25.25 -0.26 11.92
C LYS A 246 25.40 0.59 10.68
N PRO A 247 25.03 1.90 10.71
CA PRO A 247 25.14 2.79 9.57
C PRO A 247 26.50 2.66 8.87
N THR A 248 26.48 2.16 7.65
CA THR A 248 27.65 1.82 6.84
C THR A 248 27.53 2.51 5.49
N SER A 249 28.60 3.17 5.02
CA SER A 249 28.64 3.86 3.72
C SER A 249 28.32 2.93 2.57
N GLY A 250 27.57 3.44 1.58
CA GLY A 250 27.27 2.74 0.33
C GLY A 250 28.53 2.40 -0.50
N ARG A 251 29.67 2.97 -0.18
CA ARG A 251 30.99 2.58 -0.70
C ARG A 251 31.36 1.15 -0.30
N ASP A 252 30.97 0.72 0.90
CA ASP A 252 31.35 -0.58 1.49
C ASP A 252 30.38 -1.70 1.07
N LYS A 253 30.03 -1.76 -0.23
CA LYS A 253 29.03 -2.71 -0.78
C LYS A 253 29.31 -4.16 -0.39
N ALA A 254 30.58 -4.59 -0.37
CA ALA A 254 30.96 -5.94 0.03
C ALA A 254 30.59 -6.25 1.47
N LYS A 255 30.82 -5.30 2.41
CA LYS A 255 30.44 -5.44 3.82
C LYS A 255 28.93 -5.55 3.98
N ILE A 256 28.16 -4.69 3.25
CA ILE A 256 26.70 -4.69 3.28
C ILE A 256 26.16 -6.03 2.73
N ARG A 257 26.64 -6.48 1.57
CA ARG A 257 26.24 -7.77 0.98
C ARG A 257 26.55 -8.95 1.89
N ASN A 258 27.74 -8.99 2.50
CA ASN A 258 28.12 -10.04 3.45
C ASN A 258 27.19 -10.07 4.68
N ALA A 259 26.71 -8.92 5.15
CA ALA A 259 25.74 -8.85 6.23
C ALA A 259 24.37 -9.44 5.80
N ILE A 260 23.91 -9.11 4.59
CA ILE A 260 22.68 -9.68 4.01
C ILE A 260 22.80 -11.19 3.81
N ASP A 261 23.93 -11.68 3.31
CA ASP A 261 24.14 -13.11 3.04
C ASP A 261 24.09 -13.98 4.29
N ARG A 262 24.48 -13.43 5.44
CA ARG A 262 24.49 -14.14 6.75
C ARG A 262 23.11 -14.20 7.42
N LEU A 263 22.09 -13.60 6.86
CA LEU A 263 20.73 -13.71 7.42
C LEU A 263 20.25 -15.15 7.30
N THR A 264 19.63 -15.66 8.35
CA THR A 264 19.04 -17.00 8.41
C THR A 264 17.64 -16.89 8.99
N ALA A 265 16.68 -17.59 8.42
CA ALA A 265 15.33 -17.65 8.93
C ALA A 265 15.25 -18.56 10.17
N GLY A 266 14.36 -18.21 11.10
CA GLY A 266 14.03 -18.99 12.29
C GLY A 266 13.51 -18.14 13.45
N GLY A 267 12.74 -18.76 14.33
CA GLY A 267 12.12 -18.10 15.48
C GLY A 267 10.69 -17.64 15.24
N SER A 268 10.09 -17.01 16.27
CA SER A 268 8.77 -16.38 16.22
C SER A 268 8.86 -14.93 15.70
N THR A 269 7.75 -14.21 15.60
CA THR A 269 7.70 -12.85 15.03
C THR A 269 7.44 -11.81 16.12
N ALA A 270 8.38 -10.88 16.37
CA ALA A 270 8.27 -9.76 17.29
C ALA A 270 8.47 -8.42 16.54
N GLY A 271 7.53 -8.06 15.69
CA GLY A 271 7.66 -6.95 14.73
C GLY A 271 7.83 -5.57 15.36
N ALA A 272 7.14 -5.26 16.46
CA ALA A 272 7.16 -3.92 17.07
C ALA A 272 8.54 -3.50 17.57
N SER A 273 9.26 -4.38 18.28
CA SER A 273 10.62 -4.10 18.74
C SER A 273 11.61 -3.92 17.58
N GLY A 274 11.36 -4.60 16.44
CA GLY A 274 12.10 -4.43 15.20
C GLY A 274 11.94 -3.02 14.62
N ILE A 275 10.70 -2.54 14.55
CA ILE A 275 10.38 -1.19 14.05
C ILE A 275 11.02 -0.12 14.94
N GLU A 276 10.92 -0.23 16.26
CA GLU A 276 11.58 0.71 17.19
C GLU A 276 13.10 0.75 16.99
N LEU A 277 13.72 -0.42 16.88
CA LEU A 277 15.16 -0.53 16.66
C LEU A 277 15.58 0.03 15.30
N ALA A 278 14.75 -0.16 14.26
CA ALA A 278 14.99 0.42 12.94
C ALA A 278 14.93 1.96 12.99
N TYR A 279 13.95 2.55 13.68
CA TYR A 279 13.90 4.00 13.89
C TYR A 279 15.10 4.51 14.71
N GLN A 280 15.61 3.73 15.66
CA GLN A 280 16.84 4.10 16.39
C GLN A 280 18.03 4.14 15.42
N MET A 281 18.18 3.13 14.55
CA MET A 281 19.26 3.12 13.54
C MET A 281 19.09 4.22 12.50
N ALA A 282 17.86 4.55 12.12
CA ALA A 282 17.58 5.66 11.23
C ALA A 282 18.05 7.02 11.83
N ARG A 283 17.88 7.20 13.13
CA ARG A 283 18.40 8.40 13.86
C ARG A 283 19.91 8.38 14.00
N GLU A 284 20.52 7.21 14.27
CA GLU A 284 22.00 7.09 14.35
C GLU A 284 22.69 7.44 13.03
N GLY A 285 22.06 7.05 11.91
CA GLY A 285 22.54 7.34 10.56
C GLY A 285 21.96 8.60 9.92
N PHE A 286 21.16 9.41 10.64
CA PHE A 286 20.37 10.50 10.07
C PHE A 286 21.22 11.46 9.22
N ILE A 287 20.67 11.88 8.09
CA ILE A 287 21.28 12.82 7.16
C ILE A 287 20.36 14.05 7.07
N ASP A 288 20.84 15.19 7.54
CA ASP A 288 20.11 16.46 7.43
C ASP A 288 19.90 16.82 5.95
N ASN A 289 18.68 17.21 5.59
CA ASN A 289 18.25 17.47 4.21
C ASN A 289 18.46 16.26 3.26
N GLY A 290 18.69 15.07 3.81
CA GLY A 290 18.81 13.82 3.10
C GLY A 290 17.49 13.03 3.06
N ILE A 291 17.55 11.88 2.42
CA ILE A 291 16.47 10.90 2.42
C ILE A 291 16.71 9.96 3.58
N ASN A 292 15.81 9.91 4.57
CA ASN A 292 15.90 8.99 5.70
C ASN A 292 14.70 8.04 5.64
N ARG A 293 14.94 6.75 5.38
CA ARG A 293 13.88 5.80 5.09
C ARG A 293 14.16 4.42 5.67
N ILE A 294 13.14 3.83 6.26
CA ILE A 294 13.10 2.42 6.63
C ILE A 294 12.45 1.63 5.48
N LEU A 295 13.05 0.52 5.10
CA LEU A 295 12.50 -0.46 4.17
C LEU A 295 12.22 -1.74 4.95
N LEU A 296 10.95 -1.97 5.27
CA LEU A 296 10.48 -3.14 6.00
C LEU A 296 10.17 -4.27 5.01
N ALA A 297 10.90 -5.37 5.11
CA ALA A 297 10.70 -6.58 4.30
C ALA A 297 10.13 -7.70 5.19
N THR A 298 8.88 -8.13 4.93
CA THR A 298 8.14 -9.09 5.75
C THR A 298 7.06 -9.79 4.94
N ASP A 299 6.55 -10.91 5.44
CA ASP A 299 5.33 -11.56 4.94
C ASP A 299 4.05 -11.00 5.60
N GLY A 300 4.15 -9.95 6.40
CA GLY A 300 3.02 -9.30 7.06
C GLY A 300 2.52 -10.00 8.32
N ASP A 301 3.17 -11.07 8.75
CA ASP A 301 2.84 -11.76 10.00
C ASP A 301 3.48 -11.05 11.20
N PHE A 302 2.73 -10.16 11.87
CA PHE A 302 3.15 -9.46 13.09
C PHE A 302 2.55 -10.08 14.37
N ASN A 303 2.27 -11.37 14.35
CA ASN A 303 1.47 -12.05 15.38
C ASN A 303 2.09 -12.08 16.79
N VAL A 304 3.32 -11.64 16.98
CA VAL A 304 4.00 -11.71 18.29
C VAL A 304 4.56 -10.34 18.67
N GLY A 305 4.13 -9.83 19.82
CA GLY A 305 4.70 -8.65 20.49
C GLY A 305 3.84 -7.38 20.49
N VAL A 306 3.05 -7.13 19.46
CA VAL A 306 2.01 -6.09 19.48
C VAL A 306 0.71 -6.73 19.04
N SER A 307 -0.20 -6.89 19.98
CA SER A 307 -1.56 -7.35 19.72
C SER A 307 -2.47 -6.24 19.18
N ASP A 308 -1.94 -5.02 19.04
CA ASP A 308 -2.67 -3.83 18.67
C ASP A 308 -2.00 -3.16 17.47
N PHE A 309 -2.62 -3.35 16.31
CA PHE A 309 -2.21 -2.73 15.06
C PHE A 309 -2.26 -1.18 15.14
N ASP A 310 -3.22 -0.63 15.86
CA ASP A 310 -3.35 0.81 16.04
C ASP A 310 -2.12 1.41 16.73
N SER A 311 -1.50 0.67 17.65
CA SER A 311 -0.25 1.09 18.29
C SER A 311 0.93 1.14 17.33
N LEU A 312 1.03 0.17 16.40
CA LEU A 312 2.07 0.18 15.34
C LEU A 312 1.87 1.36 14.38
N LYS A 313 0.65 1.57 13.95
CA LYS A 313 0.27 2.68 13.09
C LYS A 313 0.56 4.02 13.77
N GLN A 314 0.16 4.18 15.04
CA GLN A 314 0.44 5.38 15.81
C GLN A 314 1.94 5.63 15.96
N MET A 315 2.73 4.58 16.18
CA MET A 315 4.19 4.68 16.22
C MET A 315 4.75 5.22 14.89
N ALA A 316 4.30 4.69 13.75
CA ALA A 316 4.71 5.19 12.44
C ALA A 316 4.34 6.67 12.25
N VAL A 317 3.09 7.07 12.58
CA VAL A 317 2.62 8.46 12.57
C VAL A 317 3.49 9.39 13.42
N ASP A 318 3.89 8.96 14.63
CA ASP A 318 4.71 9.81 15.49
C ASP A 318 6.16 9.90 15.03
N ARG A 319 6.69 8.83 14.44
CA ARG A 319 8.08 8.78 13.96
C ARG A 319 8.29 9.48 12.62
N ARG A 320 7.31 9.49 11.71
CA ARG A 320 7.41 10.24 10.45
C ARG A 320 7.63 11.75 10.68
N LYS A 321 7.10 12.30 11.78
CA LYS A 321 7.33 13.69 12.18
C LYS A 321 8.81 14.01 12.43
N SER A 322 9.63 12.99 12.67
CA SER A 322 11.09 13.14 12.80
C SER A 322 11.84 13.14 11.47
N GLY A 323 11.14 13.09 10.34
CA GLY A 323 11.72 13.09 8.99
C GLY A 323 12.21 11.71 8.52
N VAL A 324 11.76 10.60 9.17
CA VAL A 324 12.07 9.23 8.76
C VAL A 324 10.80 8.58 8.24
N SER A 325 10.77 8.23 6.96
CA SER A 325 9.64 7.53 6.33
C SER A 325 9.80 6.01 6.39
N LEU A 326 8.68 5.29 6.27
CA LEU A 326 8.61 3.83 6.34
C LEU A 326 7.92 3.27 5.10
N THR A 327 8.67 2.57 4.26
CA THR A 327 8.17 1.82 3.10
C THR A 327 8.05 0.35 3.47
N THR A 328 6.97 -0.30 3.04
CA THR A 328 6.74 -1.73 3.29
C THR A 328 6.90 -2.52 1.99
N LEU A 329 7.65 -3.60 2.07
CA LEU A 329 7.89 -4.54 0.99
C LEU A 329 7.36 -5.91 1.44
N GLY A 330 6.24 -6.32 0.87
CA GLY A 330 5.62 -7.61 1.13
C GLY A 330 6.32 -8.74 0.38
N PHE A 331 6.50 -9.87 1.05
CA PHE A 331 7.10 -11.09 0.50
C PHE A 331 6.31 -12.31 0.96
N GLY A 332 6.60 -13.46 0.38
CA GLY A 332 6.01 -14.73 0.85
C GLY A 332 4.56 -14.94 0.41
N VAL A 333 4.00 -16.04 0.90
CA VAL A 333 2.65 -16.54 0.56
C VAL A 333 2.00 -17.12 1.83
N ASP A 334 0.71 -17.40 1.79
CA ASP A 334 -0.11 -18.08 2.81
C ASP A 334 -0.49 -17.26 4.06
N ASN A 335 0.39 -16.41 4.59
CA ASN A 335 0.11 -15.59 5.79
C ASN A 335 0.11 -14.08 5.48
N TYR A 336 0.12 -13.71 4.21
CA TYR A 336 0.30 -12.35 3.79
C TYR A 336 -0.87 -11.44 4.24
N ASN A 337 -0.54 -10.31 4.87
CA ASN A 337 -1.50 -9.31 5.34
C ASN A 337 -1.28 -7.98 4.59
N GLU A 338 -1.90 -7.86 3.42
CA GLU A 338 -1.82 -6.67 2.57
C GLU A 338 -2.31 -5.42 3.29
N HIS A 339 -3.48 -5.52 3.92
CA HIS A 339 -4.12 -4.39 4.59
C HIS A 339 -3.24 -3.75 5.68
N LEU A 340 -2.54 -4.57 6.45
CA LEU A 340 -1.60 -4.10 7.46
C LEU A 340 -0.39 -3.40 6.82
N MET A 341 0.15 -3.99 5.75
CA MET A 341 1.32 -3.47 5.05
C MET A 341 1.05 -2.10 4.41
N GLU A 342 -0.09 -1.96 3.73
CA GLU A 342 -0.55 -0.71 3.12
C GLU A 342 -0.74 0.38 4.19
N GLN A 343 -1.53 0.11 5.22
CA GLN A 343 -1.81 1.11 6.27
C GLN A 343 -0.56 1.54 7.05
N LEU A 344 0.41 0.63 7.22
CA LEU A 344 1.66 0.96 7.90
C LEU A 344 2.56 1.84 7.02
N ALA A 345 2.60 1.59 5.72
CA ALA A 345 3.30 2.44 4.76
C ALA A 345 2.69 3.85 4.70
N ASP A 346 1.37 3.95 4.57
CA ASP A 346 0.63 5.23 4.59
C ASP A 346 0.92 6.02 5.87
N ALA A 347 0.81 5.37 7.05
CA ALA A 347 1.09 6.01 8.32
C ALA A 347 2.54 6.51 8.44
N GLY A 348 3.46 5.92 7.69
CA GLY A 348 4.89 6.21 7.68
C GLY A 348 5.36 7.14 6.56
N ASP A 349 4.50 7.81 5.79
CA ASP A 349 4.84 8.59 4.59
C ASP A 349 5.71 7.75 3.61
N GLY A 350 5.34 6.50 3.39
CA GLY A 350 6.04 5.57 2.51
C GLY A 350 5.14 4.98 1.44
N ASN A 351 5.63 3.97 0.76
CA ASN A 351 4.92 3.25 -0.28
C ASN A 351 4.82 1.77 0.10
N TYR A 352 3.81 1.12 -0.38
CA TYR A 352 3.65 -0.32 -0.30
C TYR A 352 3.95 -0.97 -1.66
N ALA A 353 4.68 -2.09 -1.65
CA ALA A 353 4.86 -2.95 -2.80
C ALA A 353 4.89 -4.42 -2.39
N TYR A 354 4.29 -5.29 -3.19
CA TYR A 354 4.42 -6.74 -3.02
C TYR A 354 5.41 -7.31 -4.04
N ILE A 355 6.43 -7.99 -3.53
CA ILE A 355 7.54 -8.54 -4.32
C ILE A 355 7.34 -10.06 -4.47
N ASP A 356 6.69 -10.46 -5.55
CA ASP A 356 6.44 -11.87 -5.87
C ASP A 356 7.63 -12.55 -6.58
N ASN A 357 8.49 -11.74 -7.22
CA ASN A 357 9.63 -12.23 -7.97
C ASN A 357 10.74 -11.17 -8.14
N LEU A 358 11.89 -11.59 -8.66
CA LEU A 358 13.05 -10.70 -8.83
C LEU A 358 12.85 -9.61 -9.90
N ARG A 359 11.94 -9.80 -10.87
CA ARG A 359 11.60 -8.77 -11.86
C ARG A 359 10.86 -7.62 -11.17
N GLU A 360 9.92 -7.94 -10.28
CA GLU A 360 9.23 -6.93 -9.47
C GLU A 360 10.20 -6.20 -8.53
N ALA A 361 11.08 -6.95 -7.86
CA ALA A 361 12.14 -6.36 -7.05
C ALA A 361 12.97 -5.34 -7.84
N ARG A 362 13.36 -5.67 -9.07
CA ARG A 362 14.12 -4.78 -9.95
C ARG A 362 13.30 -3.54 -10.32
N LYS A 363 12.02 -3.73 -10.73
CA LYS A 363 11.13 -2.61 -11.07
C LYS A 363 11.04 -1.61 -9.91
N VAL A 364 10.76 -2.09 -8.69
CA VAL A 364 10.53 -1.23 -7.51
C VAL A 364 11.83 -0.58 -7.00
N LEU A 365 12.93 -1.34 -6.90
CA LEU A 365 14.16 -0.90 -6.24
C LEU A 365 15.30 -0.49 -7.17
N VAL A 366 15.11 -0.59 -8.47
CA VAL A 366 16.11 -0.15 -9.47
C VAL A 366 15.47 0.81 -10.45
N ASP A 367 14.45 0.36 -11.18
CA ASP A 367 13.87 1.14 -12.29
C ASP A 367 13.02 2.32 -11.77
N GLN A 368 12.37 2.16 -10.61
CA GLN A 368 11.57 3.17 -9.93
C GLN A 368 12.23 3.70 -8.63
N LEU A 369 13.55 3.55 -8.49
CA LEU A 369 14.24 3.94 -7.26
C LEU A 369 14.07 5.42 -6.92
N SER A 370 14.10 6.31 -7.91
CA SER A 370 13.89 7.75 -7.71
C SER A 370 12.50 8.05 -7.17
N SER A 371 11.47 7.39 -7.67
CA SER A 371 10.09 7.57 -7.20
C SER A 371 9.87 6.97 -5.81
N THR A 372 10.54 5.88 -5.49
CA THR A 372 10.48 5.29 -4.15
C THR A 372 11.19 6.15 -3.10
N LEU A 373 12.32 6.78 -3.45
CA LEU A 373 13.16 7.50 -2.48
C LEU A 373 12.85 9.00 -2.39
N ALA A 374 12.52 9.66 -3.50
CA ALA A 374 12.41 11.13 -3.55
C ALA A 374 10.94 11.58 -3.72
N ILE A 375 10.35 12.04 -2.64
CA ILE A 375 9.01 12.66 -2.66
C ILE A 375 9.10 14.02 -3.37
N VAL A 376 8.18 14.28 -4.30
CA VAL A 376 8.01 15.54 -5.04
C VAL A 376 6.87 16.37 -4.43
N ALA A 377 5.80 15.69 -4.02
CA ALA A 377 4.66 16.32 -3.36
C ALA A 377 4.03 15.40 -2.34
N ARG A 378 3.47 16.00 -1.28
CA ARG A 378 2.77 15.35 -0.18
C ARG A 378 1.31 15.78 -0.15
N ASP A 379 0.48 15.02 0.57
CA ASP A 379 -0.94 15.34 0.78
C ASP A 379 -1.67 15.65 -0.55
N VAL A 380 -1.43 14.82 -1.58
CA VAL A 380 -1.95 15.08 -2.92
C VAL A 380 -3.40 14.61 -3.01
N LYS A 381 -4.30 15.55 -3.24
CA LYS A 381 -5.75 15.33 -3.37
C LYS A 381 -6.22 15.76 -4.74
N LEU A 382 -7.06 14.93 -5.34
CA LEU A 382 -7.72 15.23 -6.59
C LEU A 382 -9.21 15.51 -6.32
N GLN A 383 -9.72 16.51 -7.03
CA GLN A 383 -11.15 16.80 -7.06
C GLN A 383 -11.58 17.02 -8.50
N VAL A 384 -12.61 16.31 -8.93
CA VAL A 384 -13.21 16.45 -10.25
C VAL A 384 -14.64 16.95 -10.06
N GLU A 385 -14.95 18.12 -10.63
CA GLU A 385 -16.28 18.69 -10.65
C GLU A 385 -16.85 18.54 -12.06
N PHE A 386 -17.85 17.68 -12.23
CA PHE A 386 -18.47 17.40 -13.51
C PHE A 386 -19.48 18.45 -13.89
N ASN A 387 -19.53 18.82 -15.19
CA ASN A 387 -20.47 19.77 -15.73
C ASN A 387 -21.84 19.10 -15.96
N PRO A 388 -22.90 19.49 -15.26
CA PRO A 388 -24.22 18.87 -15.41
C PRO A 388 -24.88 19.11 -16.79
N ALA A 389 -24.35 20.05 -17.58
CA ALA A 389 -24.77 20.26 -18.96
C ALA A 389 -24.23 19.19 -19.92
N GLN A 390 -23.15 18.50 -19.55
CA GLN A 390 -22.44 17.54 -20.39
C GLN A 390 -22.54 16.11 -19.87
N VAL A 391 -22.55 15.93 -18.54
CA VAL A 391 -22.50 14.64 -17.87
C VAL A 391 -23.74 14.46 -17.00
N SER A 392 -24.45 13.34 -17.17
CA SER A 392 -25.59 12.98 -16.33
C SER A 392 -25.20 12.15 -15.12
N GLU A 393 -24.29 11.18 -15.31
CA GLU A 393 -23.81 10.28 -14.26
C GLU A 393 -22.32 10.02 -14.41
N TYR A 394 -21.67 9.69 -13.30
CA TYR A 394 -20.28 9.26 -13.31
C TYR A 394 -20.02 8.21 -12.24
N ARG A 395 -18.94 7.44 -12.44
CA ARG A 395 -18.40 6.49 -11.49
C ARG A 395 -16.85 6.53 -11.53
N LEU A 396 -16.21 6.69 -10.37
CA LEU A 396 -14.77 6.53 -10.25
C LEU A 396 -14.43 5.04 -10.26
N LEU A 397 -13.42 4.63 -11.04
CA LEU A 397 -12.95 3.25 -11.13
C LEU A 397 -11.74 3.06 -10.23
N GLY A 398 -11.90 2.26 -9.17
CA GLY A 398 -10.88 2.11 -8.12
C GLY A 398 -10.87 3.25 -7.12
N TYR A 399 -9.85 3.32 -6.26
CA TYR A 399 -9.69 4.33 -5.21
C TYR A 399 -10.77 4.27 -4.11
N GLU A 400 -11.38 3.10 -3.88
CA GLU A 400 -12.45 2.93 -2.89
C GLU A 400 -11.97 3.27 -1.46
N ASN A 401 -10.72 2.90 -1.10
CA ASN A 401 -10.10 3.25 0.19
C ASN A 401 -9.53 4.67 0.23
N ARG A 402 -9.48 5.37 -0.90
CA ARG A 402 -8.90 6.70 -1.05
C ARG A 402 -9.95 7.80 -1.24
N ALA A 403 -11.25 7.43 -1.21
CA ALA A 403 -12.35 8.38 -1.33
C ALA A 403 -12.33 9.38 -0.16
N LEU A 404 -12.51 10.66 -0.47
CA LEU A 404 -12.54 11.76 0.49
C LEU A 404 -13.88 12.49 0.42
N LYS A 405 -14.30 13.10 1.53
CA LYS A 405 -15.42 14.03 1.51
C LYS A 405 -15.04 15.30 0.78
N ARG A 406 -16.02 15.98 0.18
CA ARG A 406 -15.80 17.23 -0.55
C ARG A 406 -15.11 18.30 0.31
N GLU A 407 -15.49 18.42 1.58
CA GLU A 407 -14.90 19.36 2.55
C GLU A 407 -13.44 19.05 2.90
N ASP A 408 -13.04 17.78 2.81
CA ASP A 408 -11.67 17.35 3.12
C ASP A 408 -10.65 17.76 2.06
N PHE A 409 -11.09 18.16 0.88
CA PHE A 409 -10.21 18.69 -0.16
C PHE A 409 -9.38 19.89 0.31
N ASN A 410 -10.01 20.81 1.04
CA ASN A 410 -9.35 22.01 1.57
C ASN A 410 -8.83 21.85 2.99
N ASN A 411 -8.93 20.66 3.57
CA ASN A 411 -8.52 20.40 4.93
C ASN A 411 -7.08 19.82 4.95
N ASP A 412 -6.11 20.64 5.33
CA ASP A 412 -4.69 20.25 5.43
C ASP A 412 -4.37 19.32 6.61
N LYS A 413 -5.37 19.00 7.45
CA LYS A 413 -5.24 18.01 8.54
C LYS A 413 -5.61 16.59 8.09
N VAL A 414 -6.31 16.47 6.96
CA VAL A 414 -6.63 15.17 6.36
C VAL A 414 -5.44 14.74 5.54
N ASP A 415 -4.81 13.67 5.98
CA ASP A 415 -3.66 13.04 5.32
C ASP A 415 -4.06 12.50 3.94
N ALA A 416 -3.13 12.55 2.99
CA ALA A 416 -3.32 12.06 1.63
C ALA A 416 -1.99 11.55 1.07
N GLY A 417 -2.04 10.82 -0.05
CA GLY A 417 -0.87 10.14 -0.57
C GLY A 417 0.25 11.05 -1.06
N GLU A 418 1.45 10.50 -1.12
CA GLU A 418 2.64 11.13 -1.64
C GLU A 418 2.90 10.73 -3.07
N ILE A 419 3.52 11.62 -3.84
CA ILE A 419 4.02 11.30 -5.19
C ILE A 419 5.52 11.48 -5.25
N GLY A 420 6.22 10.41 -5.64
CA GLY A 420 7.66 10.39 -5.85
C GLY A 420 8.08 10.93 -7.22
N ALA A 421 9.38 11.26 -7.36
CA ALA A 421 9.95 11.79 -8.61
C ALA A 421 9.76 10.82 -9.78
N GLY A 422 9.26 11.35 -10.90
CA GLY A 422 9.01 10.56 -12.11
C GLY A 422 7.82 9.60 -12.03
N HIS A 423 7.09 9.54 -10.91
CA HIS A 423 5.93 8.68 -10.75
C HIS A 423 4.76 9.13 -11.62
N THR A 424 3.88 8.19 -11.97
CA THR A 424 2.62 8.46 -12.66
C THR A 424 1.45 8.03 -11.82
N VAL A 425 0.37 8.80 -11.85
CA VAL A 425 -0.93 8.44 -11.29
C VAL A 425 -1.97 8.50 -12.37
N THR A 426 -2.79 7.47 -12.47
CA THR A 426 -3.87 7.34 -13.44
C THR A 426 -5.19 7.14 -12.71
N ALA A 427 -6.14 8.04 -12.93
CA ALA A 427 -7.52 7.86 -12.50
C ALA A 427 -8.42 7.69 -13.72
N LEU A 428 -9.36 6.77 -13.63
CA LEU A 428 -10.36 6.49 -14.65
C LEU A 428 -11.75 6.78 -14.11
N TYR A 429 -12.53 7.51 -14.87
CA TYR A 429 -13.97 7.67 -14.65
C TYR A 429 -14.75 7.08 -15.82
N GLU A 430 -15.79 6.34 -15.52
CA GLU A 430 -16.82 6.01 -16.48
C GLU A 430 -17.95 7.03 -16.32
N ILE A 431 -18.26 7.73 -17.40
CA ILE A 431 -19.22 8.83 -17.41
C ILE A 431 -20.35 8.57 -18.40
N VAL A 432 -21.56 9.00 -18.07
CA VAL A 432 -22.72 8.99 -18.98
C VAL A 432 -22.90 10.38 -19.55
N PRO A 433 -22.70 10.61 -20.85
CA PRO A 433 -22.98 11.89 -21.49
C PRO A 433 -24.46 12.27 -21.36
N LYS A 434 -24.75 13.57 -21.30
CA LYS A 434 -26.14 14.06 -21.25
C LYS A 434 -26.94 13.53 -22.44
N GLY A 435 -28.13 13.01 -22.16
CA GLY A 435 -29.04 12.44 -23.17
C GLY A 435 -28.78 10.94 -23.51
N LYS A 436 -27.75 10.32 -22.93
CA LYS A 436 -27.51 8.88 -23.01
C LYS A 436 -28.22 8.13 -21.87
N LYS A 437 -28.39 6.81 -22.04
CA LYS A 437 -28.95 5.94 -21.02
C LYS A 437 -27.94 5.73 -19.90
N GLY A 438 -28.33 6.11 -18.67
CA GLY A 438 -27.53 5.90 -17.46
C GLY A 438 -27.90 4.62 -16.71
N TRP A 439 -27.30 4.44 -15.53
CA TRP A 439 -27.56 3.34 -14.60
C TRP A 439 -28.67 3.63 -13.61
N ILE A 440 -28.90 4.96 -13.31
CA ILE A 440 -29.86 5.40 -12.29
C ILE A 440 -31.08 6.01 -12.97
N GLU A 441 -32.26 5.53 -12.60
CA GLU A 441 -33.49 6.14 -13.08
C GLU A 441 -33.64 7.58 -12.55
N PRO A 442 -34.15 8.54 -13.38
CA PRO A 442 -34.36 9.91 -12.97
C PRO A 442 -35.39 9.99 -11.84
N LEU A 443 -35.12 10.85 -10.86
CA LEU A 443 -36.05 11.09 -9.77
C LEU A 443 -37.32 11.78 -10.29
N ARG A 444 -38.48 11.29 -9.88
CA ARG A 444 -39.79 11.81 -10.32
C ARG A 444 -40.00 13.27 -9.91
N TYR A 445 -39.42 13.69 -8.78
CA TYR A 445 -39.69 14.99 -8.19
C TYR A 445 -38.48 15.95 -8.24
N ALA A 446 -37.34 15.53 -8.83
CA ALA A 446 -36.21 16.42 -9.04
C ALA A 446 -36.41 17.19 -10.34
N GLY A 447 -36.44 18.51 -10.26
CA GLY A 447 -36.36 19.39 -11.44
C GLY A 447 -35.01 19.23 -12.14
N GLU A 448 -34.96 19.41 -13.46
CA GLU A 448 -33.66 19.43 -14.16
C GLU A 448 -32.87 20.66 -13.68
N PRO A 449 -31.58 20.49 -13.29
CA PRO A 449 -30.72 21.62 -12.96
C PRO A 449 -30.59 22.54 -14.18
N SER A 450 -30.74 23.82 -14.01
CA SER A 450 -30.44 24.79 -15.08
C SER A 450 -28.91 24.74 -15.30
N ALA A 451 -28.50 24.32 -16.50
CA ALA A 451 -27.08 24.26 -16.86
C ALA A 451 -26.52 25.68 -16.97
N SER A 452 -25.67 26.08 -16.05
CA SER A 452 -24.97 27.38 -16.04
C SER A 452 -23.49 27.27 -16.49
N GLY A 453 -23.05 26.10 -16.95
CA GLY A 453 -21.66 25.87 -17.35
C GLY A 453 -21.39 26.17 -18.83
N SER A 454 -20.11 26.45 -19.16
CA SER A 454 -19.66 26.51 -20.56
C SER A 454 -19.91 25.17 -21.24
N SER A 455 -20.53 25.21 -22.43
CA SER A 455 -20.84 23.98 -23.21
C SER A 455 -19.62 23.24 -23.72
N ALA A 456 -18.42 23.79 -23.62
CA ALA A 456 -17.16 23.21 -24.10
C ALA A 456 -16.41 22.41 -23.01
N GLU A 457 -16.76 22.56 -21.75
CA GLU A 457 -16.10 21.90 -20.63
C GLU A 457 -16.90 20.69 -20.14
N LEU A 458 -16.23 19.55 -20.03
CA LEU A 458 -16.75 18.30 -19.45
C LEU A 458 -16.72 18.33 -17.93
N ALA A 459 -15.61 18.81 -17.39
CA ALA A 459 -15.35 18.87 -15.95
C ALA A 459 -14.23 19.87 -15.62
N MET A 460 -14.10 20.21 -14.33
CA MET A 460 -12.96 20.93 -13.78
C MET A 460 -12.16 19.99 -12.88
N LEU A 461 -10.88 19.79 -13.19
CA LEU A 461 -9.93 19.08 -12.32
C LEU A 461 -9.21 20.07 -11.42
N ARG A 462 -9.16 19.74 -10.13
CA ARG A 462 -8.35 20.43 -9.12
C ARG A 462 -7.38 19.45 -8.49
N VAL A 463 -6.11 19.82 -8.41
CA VAL A 463 -5.06 19.06 -7.73
C VAL A 463 -4.50 19.93 -6.62
N ARG A 464 -4.72 19.53 -5.37
CA ARG A 464 -4.19 20.17 -4.18
C ARG A 464 -3.03 19.36 -3.63
N TYR A 465 -1.94 20.01 -3.25
CA TYR A 465 -0.74 19.32 -2.76
C TYR A 465 0.10 20.22 -1.86
N LYS A 466 0.92 19.61 -1.00
CA LYS A 466 2.00 20.28 -0.28
C LYS A 466 3.33 20.02 -0.99
N PRO A 467 4.18 21.06 -1.17
CA PRO A 467 5.54 20.85 -1.70
C PRO A 467 6.34 19.90 -0.80
N ALA A 468 7.23 19.08 -1.38
CA ALA A 468 8.07 18.14 -0.61
C ALA A 468 8.93 18.84 0.46
N ALA A 469 9.37 20.07 0.20
CA ALA A 469 10.13 20.91 1.15
C ALA A 469 9.27 21.45 2.30
N GLY A 470 7.97 21.14 2.34
CA GLY A 470 7.01 21.68 3.30
C GLY A 470 6.47 23.06 2.86
N GLY A 471 5.64 23.65 3.72
CA GLY A 471 4.97 24.93 3.46
C GLY A 471 3.46 24.76 3.23
N GLU A 472 2.82 25.83 2.78
CA GLU A 472 1.38 25.87 2.53
C GLU A 472 1.01 25.02 1.31
N SER A 473 -0.21 24.47 1.35
CA SER A 473 -0.78 23.74 0.21
C SER A 473 -0.95 24.65 -1.00
N ARG A 474 -0.73 24.09 -2.18
CA ARG A 474 -0.89 24.72 -3.49
C ARG A 474 -2.00 24.06 -4.28
N LEU A 475 -2.57 24.80 -5.22
CA LEU A 475 -3.66 24.35 -6.07
C LEU A 475 -3.27 24.47 -7.55
N ILE A 476 -3.56 23.42 -8.31
CA ILE A 476 -3.53 23.42 -9.77
C ILE A 476 -4.95 23.20 -10.25
N GLU A 477 -5.42 24.03 -11.17
CA GLU A 477 -6.74 23.89 -11.79
C GLU A 477 -6.57 23.67 -13.29
N ARG A 478 -7.33 22.71 -13.84
CA ARG A 478 -7.32 22.37 -15.27
C ARG A 478 -8.74 22.07 -15.74
N PRO A 479 -9.30 22.86 -16.65
CA PRO A 479 -10.55 22.50 -17.30
C PRO A 479 -10.34 21.28 -18.21
N ILE A 480 -11.28 20.36 -18.19
CA ILE A 480 -11.30 19.18 -19.04
C ILE A 480 -12.26 19.42 -20.17
N SER A 481 -11.77 19.40 -21.39
CA SER A 481 -12.59 19.60 -22.59
C SER A 481 -13.44 18.37 -22.92
N ASN A 482 -14.64 18.59 -23.47
CA ASN A 482 -15.49 17.53 -24.01
C ASN A 482 -15.04 17.06 -25.41
N ALA A 483 -13.77 17.22 -25.78
CA ALA A 483 -13.25 16.72 -27.05
C ALA A 483 -13.04 15.20 -26.95
N SER A 484 -14.01 14.41 -27.38
CA SER A 484 -13.82 12.98 -27.57
C SER A 484 -13.15 12.71 -28.93
N GLY A 485 -12.10 11.89 -28.91
CA GLY A 485 -11.35 11.51 -30.10
C GLY A 485 -11.15 10.00 -30.22
N LYS A 486 -10.30 9.61 -31.18
CA LYS A 486 -9.82 8.23 -31.24
C LYS A 486 -8.95 7.99 -30.00
N ALA A 487 -9.31 6.96 -29.22
CA ALA A 487 -8.58 6.59 -28.02
C ALA A 487 -7.11 6.27 -28.34
N SER A 488 -6.19 6.83 -27.57
CA SER A 488 -4.77 6.49 -27.62
C SER A 488 -4.56 5.03 -27.18
N ASP A 489 -3.42 4.46 -27.53
CA ASP A 489 -3.07 3.11 -27.07
C ASP A 489 -2.99 3.05 -25.53
N ASP A 490 -2.52 4.10 -24.87
CA ASP A 490 -2.48 4.18 -23.41
C ASP A 490 -3.88 4.18 -22.77
N LEU A 491 -4.85 4.91 -23.33
CA LEU A 491 -6.23 4.87 -22.84
C LEU A 491 -6.85 3.50 -23.10
N ARG A 492 -6.66 2.93 -24.28
CA ARG A 492 -7.19 1.60 -24.63
C ARG A 492 -6.59 0.50 -23.75
N PHE A 493 -5.30 0.59 -23.44
CA PHE A 493 -4.62 -0.35 -22.56
C PHE A 493 -5.09 -0.20 -21.10
N SER A 494 -5.17 1.03 -20.58
CA SER A 494 -5.71 1.26 -19.23
C SER A 494 -7.17 0.81 -19.10
N ALA A 495 -7.98 0.95 -20.15
CA ALA A 495 -9.34 0.42 -20.20
C ALA A 495 -9.35 -1.12 -20.16
N ALA A 496 -8.42 -1.80 -20.86
CA ALA A 496 -8.32 -3.26 -20.80
C ALA A 496 -7.94 -3.73 -19.39
N VAL A 497 -7.02 -3.03 -18.71
CA VAL A 497 -6.65 -3.34 -17.31
C VAL A 497 -7.84 -3.13 -16.38
N ALA A 498 -8.58 -2.03 -16.53
CA ALA A 498 -9.77 -1.75 -15.74
C ALA A 498 -10.90 -2.78 -15.98
N ALA A 499 -11.09 -3.22 -17.23
CA ALA A 499 -12.03 -4.29 -17.55
C ALA A 499 -11.63 -5.60 -16.87
N PHE A 500 -10.35 -5.97 -16.95
CA PHE A 500 -9.83 -7.19 -16.34
C PHE A 500 -10.02 -7.18 -14.81
N ALA A 501 -9.68 -6.08 -14.13
CA ALA A 501 -9.88 -5.94 -12.70
C ALA A 501 -11.35 -6.13 -12.31
N GLN A 502 -12.29 -5.49 -13.01
CA GLN A 502 -13.72 -5.65 -12.78
C GLN A 502 -14.20 -7.08 -13.06
N GLN A 503 -13.67 -7.74 -14.09
CA GLN A 503 -14.01 -9.13 -14.40
C GLN A 503 -13.45 -10.13 -13.37
N LEU A 504 -12.34 -9.82 -12.71
CA LEU A 504 -11.80 -10.64 -11.62
C LEU A 504 -12.59 -10.47 -10.31
N LYS A 505 -13.08 -9.26 -9.99
CA LYS A 505 -13.89 -8.96 -8.79
C LYS A 505 -15.30 -9.60 -8.81
N GLY A 506 -15.52 -10.63 -9.57
CA GLY A 506 -16.64 -11.56 -9.42
C GLY A 506 -17.75 -11.39 -10.44
N ASP A 507 -18.58 -10.35 -10.41
CA ASP A 507 -19.84 -10.32 -11.15
C ASP A 507 -19.78 -9.64 -12.53
N GLY A 508 -18.68 -8.93 -12.85
CA GLY A 508 -18.57 -8.19 -14.11
C GLY A 508 -19.71 -7.18 -14.32
N ARG A 509 -20.36 -6.75 -13.26
CA ARG A 509 -21.60 -5.93 -13.25
C ARG A 509 -21.55 -4.75 -14.20
N TYR A 510 -20.37 -4.14 -14.33
CA TYR A 510 -20.19 -2.93 -15.13
C TYR A 510 -19.51 -3.19 -16.47
N THR A 511 -19.01 -4.40 -16.73
CA THR A 511 -18.34 -4.73 -18.00
C THR A 511 -19.30 -5.32 -19.07
N GLY A 512 -20.59 -5.39 -18.76
CA GLY A 512 -21.62 -5.85 -19.69
C GLY A 512 -21.33 -7.24 -20.27
N SER A 513 -21.34 -7.34 -21.60
CA SER A 513 -21.05 -8.60 -22.30
C SER A 513 -19.58 -8.78 -22.68
N MET A 514 -18.68 -7.87 -22.29
CA MET A 514 -17.26 -7.95 -22.62
C MET A 514 -16.61 -9.16 -21.93
N SER A 515 -16.09 -10.08 -22.72
CA SER A 515 -15.43 -11.29 -22.23
C SER A 515 -13.95 -11.06 -21.90
N LEU A 516 -13.32 -12.00 -21.18
CA LEU A 516 -11.84 -11.99 -20.98
C LEU A 516 -11.09 -12.08 -22.31
N SER A 517 -11.63 -12.78 -23.32
CA SER A 517 -11.09 -12.82 -24.67
C SER A 517 -11.08 -11.43 -25.33
N ASP A 518 -12.17 -10.66 -25.19
CA ASP A 518 -12.26 -9.30 -25.71
C ASP A 518 -11.28 -8.37 -24.98
N THR A 519 -11.12 -8.54 -23.67
CA THR A 519 -10.14 -7.81 -22.85
C THR A 519 -8.70 -8.09 -23.31
N ALA A 520 -8.35 -9.37 -23.52
CA ALA A 520 -7.04 -9.75 -24.06
C ALA A 520 -6.80 -9.18 -25.46
N ALA A 521 -7.82 -9.21 -26.34
CA ALA A 521 -7.73 -8.65 -27.69
C ALA A 521 -7.52 -7.12 -27.66
N LEU A 522 -8.25 -6.41 -26.79
CA LEU A 522 -8.09 -4.97 -26.57
C LEU A 522 -6.68 -4.64 -26.09
N ALA A 523 -6.21 -5.33 -25.05
CA ALA A 523 -4.88 -5.13 -24.47
C ALA A 523 -3.77 -5.38 -25.51
N ARG A 524 -3.89 -6.48 -26.27
CA ARG A 524 -2.92 -6.84 -27.33
C ARG A 524 -2.85 -5.77 -28.41
N SER A 525 -3.99 -5.22 -28.83
CA SER A 525 -4.08 -4.18 -29.85
C SER A 525 -3.59 -2.80 -29.40
N ALA A 526 -3.51 -2.59 -28.08
CA ALA A 526 -3.11 -1.34 -27.43
C ALA A 526 -1.76 -1.45 -26.70
N ARG A 527 -0.99 -2.50 -26.95
CA ARG A 527 0.29 -2.74 -26.27
C ARG A 527 1.29 -1.61 -26.47
N GLY A 528 1.33 -1.00 -27.67
CA GLY A 528 2.30 0.03 -28.01
C GLY A 528 3.75 -0.43 -27.84
N ASP A 529 4.63 0.50 -27.49
CA ASP A 529 6.00 0.20 -27.06
C ASP A 529 5.98 -0.37 -25.64
N ASP A 530 6.55 -1.56 -25.46
CA ASP A 530 6.57 -2.29 -24.19
C ASP A 530 8.03 -2.67 -23.83
N PRO A 531 8.89 -1.70 -23.50
CA PRO A 531 10.32 -1.92 -23.30
C PRO A 531 10.64 -2.86 -22.14
N PHE A 532 9.74 -2.97 -21.18
CA PHE A 532 9.89 -3.85 -20.01
C PHE A 532 9.12 -5.17 -20.13
N GLY A 533 8.34 -5.36 -21.21
CA GLY A 533 7.51 -6.54 -21.42
C GLY A 533 6.31 -6.68 -20.47
N LEU A 534 5.96 -5.62 -19.72
CA LEU A 534 4.89 -5.64 -18.72
C LEU A 534 3.50 -5.77 -19.35
N ARG A 535 3.26 -5.06 -20.45
CA ARG A 535 1.98 -5.10 -21.16
C ARG A 535 1.75 -6.46 -21.85
N ASN A 536 2.83 -7.08 -22.33
CA ASN A 536 2.78 -8.43 -22.87
C ASN A 536 2.48 -9.47 -21.77
N GLU A 537 3.11 -9.35 -20.60
CA GLU A 537 2.82 -10.18 -19.44
C GLU A 537 1.35 -10.06 -19.03
N PHE A 538 0.80 -8.85 -19.00
CA PHE A 538 -0.62 -8.62 -18.70
C PHE A 538 -1.55 -9.41 -19.65
N VAL A 539 -1.28 -9.39 -20.95
CA VAL A 539 -2.08 -10.17 -21.93
C VAL A 539 -2.06 -11.67 -21.57
N GLN A 540 -0.89 -12.21 -21.21
CA GLN A 540 -0.78 -13.61 -20.79
C GLN A 540 -1.58 -13.89 -19.51
N LEU A 541 -1.56 -12.97 -18.53
CA LEU A 541 -2.34 -13.11 -17.30
C LEU A 541 -3.86 -13.12 -17.56
N VAL A 542 -4.35 -12.29 -18.49
CA VAL A 542 -5.76 -12.31 -18.90
C VAL A 542 -6.13 -13.65 -19.55
N GLU A 543 -5.26 -14.18 -20.41
CA GLU A 543 -5.45 -15.49 -21.05
C GLU A 543 -5.44 -16.65 -20.02
N MET A 544 -4.54 -16.57 -19.01
CA MET A 544 -4.52 -17.54 -17.90
C MET A 544 -5.81 -17.47 -17.07
N ALA A 545 -6.28 -16.28 -16.73
CA ALA A 545 -7.53 -16.10 -16.00
C ALA A 545 -8.73 -16.64 -16.80
N GLN A 546 -8.72 -16.45 -18.12
CA GLN A 546 -9.74 -17.04 -18.99
C GLN A 546 -9.75 -18.58 -18.91
N ALA A 547 -8.57 -19.21 -18.94
CA ALA A 547 -8.45 -20.66 -18.83
C ALA A 547 -8.88 -21.20 -17.45
N LEU A 548 -8.73 -20.40 -16.38
CA LEU A 548 -9.12 -20.79 -15.01
C LEU A 548 -10.63 -20.60 -14.73
N LYS A 549 -11.33 -19.77 -15.50
CA LYS A 549 -12.80 -19.56 -15.35
C LYS A 549 -13.64 -20.60 -16.10
N HIS A 550 -13.02 -21.43 -16.95
CA HIS A 550 -13.64 -22.54 -17.68
C HIS A 550 -13.34 -23.87 -17.00
#